data_be650725908733fc8b9a15acd29f3af6
#
_entry.id   be650725908733fc8b9a15acd29f3af6
#
_cell.length_a   1.000
_cell.length_b   1.000
_cell.length_c   1.000
_cell.angle_alpha   90.00
_cell.angle_beta   90.00
_cell.angle_gamma   90.00
#
_symmetry.space_group_name_H-M   'P 1'
#
loop_
_entity.id
_entity.type
_entity.pdbx_description
1 polymer ?
#
loop_
_entity_poly.entity_id
_entity_poly.type
_entity_poly.pdbx_seq_one_letter_code
_entity_poly.pdbx_strand_id
1 'polypeptide(L)'
;MSSLNDLITRNYNNFRGVDFSNNNVSFSRSPDMLNMWRDYQDSDCIQTRPGMKLLNTFNNKILGLFFYIKEDIQHVLVHVGPKLLKWTNYPNMPATTQELYTSMNIQESRSFVFDNILFIMDGINYLEYDGETLKKVEGTVPMTSYYKNPDGSTSIDSDTDIDLVYQPVNCLTSLRKNAFFGDGKSAKYQLDAQELDSVSKYLMEATINNVKKVENIDFIVDRDKGIVTFNDIPEKDSEVVITYSKTGKDHLNRILNCTLSCEFDNRIFFSGNPNYPNSVFHCELNDPRYVRDTAYYECGLNLAQVKAIIPGNNVLWVLKDLEQNSSSLYYLTPTLDSTYNKIYPSVNGSISLGCVSCGINFNDDVVFFSNKGLEGISNSSLYSEQILKHRSSLVDSKMLSETGYKDVKLAEYKGYLLCLIDSHIYLADSRKKFQNNSNDIEYEWFYWELPFSITFIKEYRENLYLGNEIGQLFILEGKTDNSKDINSHFTICKDNFGYQGYTKTTNKRGNVVDFKIMNNDNIKIDTIVDGTIKEKTVLSDKNEIVPFRIKDKKFKEIQVRFSSN
;
A
#
# COMPACT_ATOMS: atom_id res chain seq x y z
N MET A 1 34.62 5.04 -57.54
CA MET A 1 33.65 3.96 -57.43
C MET A 1 33.84 3.37 -56.05
N SER A 2 33.04 3.79 -55.09
CA SER A 2 33.08 3.21 -53.74
C SER A 2 32.51 1.81 -53.82
N SER A 3 33.18 0.86 -53.20
CA SER A 3 32.83 -0.57 -53.17
C SER A 3 31.39 -0.76 -52.65
N LEU A 4 30.58 -1.34 -53.51
CA LEU A 4 29.15 -1.61 -53.32
C LEU A 4 28.86 -2.78 -52.32
N ASN A 5 29.79 -3.13 -51.45
CA ASN A 5 29.70 -4.36 -50.64
C ASN A 5 30.09 -4.17 -49.17
N ASP A 6 29.76 -3.03 -48.56
CA ASP A 6 29.90 -2.94 -47.11
C ASP A 6 28.77 -3.76 -46.47
N LEU A 7 29.13 -4.94 -45.97
CA LEU A 7 28.23 -5.77 -45.19
C LEU A 7 27.95 -5.08 -43.84
N ILE A 8 26.72 -4.65 -43.61
CA ILE A 8 26.29 -4.12 -42.32
C ILE A 8 25.81 -5.26 -41.46
N THR A 9 26.51 -5.48 -40.35
CA THR A 9 26.10 -6.45 -39.32
C THR A 9 25.44 -5.73 -38.17
N ARG A 10 24.31 -6.25 -37.69
CA ARG A 10 23.63 -5.80 -36.48
C ARG A 10 23.61 -6.92 -35.46
N ASN A 11 24.00 -6.63 -34.23
CA ASN A 11 23.92 -7.53 -33.09
C ASN A 11 22.85 -7.01 -32.12
N TYR A 12 21.88 -7.86 -31.78
CA TYR A 12 20.84 -7.59 -30.82
C TYR A 12 21.08 -8.50 -29.62
N ASN A 13 21.90 -8.06 -28.69
CA ASN A 13 22.38 -8.85 -27.54
C ASN A 13 22.07 -8.21 -26.18
N ASN A 14 21.30 -7.13 -26.18
CA ASN A 14 20.95 -6.45 -24.93
C ASN A 14 19.45 -6.17 -24.91
N PHE A 15 18.74 -6.91 -24.05
CA PHE A 15 17.29 -6.84 -23.92
C PHE A 15 16.91 -6.09 -22.64
N ARG A 16 16.55 -4.81 -22.75
CA ARG A 16 16.26 -3.93 -21.62
C ARG A 16 14.79 -3.84 -21.21
N GLY A 17 13.89 -4.42 -21.97
CA GLY A 17 12.46 -4.38 -21.71
C GLY A 17 11.67 -3.63 -22.77
N VAL A 18 10.59 -2.93 -22.39
CA VAL A 18 9.67 -2.24 -23.31
C VAL A 18 9.98 -0.77 -23.44
N ASP A 19 9.62 -0.24 -24.61
CA ASP A 19 9.48 1.18 -24.89
C ASP A 19 8.26 1.36 -25.80
N PHE A 20 7.13 1.73 -25.20
CA PHE A 20 5.88 1.99 -25.92
C PHE A 20 5.77 3.43 -26.42
N SER A 21 6.82 4.25 -26.24
CA SER A 21 6.87 5.57 -26.86
C SER A 21 6.90 5.44 -28.38
N ASN A 22 6.16 6.29 -29.07
CA ASN A 22 6.04 6.24 -30.54
C ASN A 22 7.30 6.75 -31.28
N ASN A 23 8.37 7.09 -30.56
CA ASN A 23 9.56 7.72 -31.12
C ASN A 23 10.80 6.84 -30.92
N ASN A 24 11.58 6.65 -31.98
CA ASN A 24 12.95 6.11 -32.00
C ASN A 24 13.33 5.16 -30.87
N VAL A 25 12.62 4.03 -30.76
CA VAL A 25 12.89 2.98 -29.77
C VAL A 25 14.33 2.52 -29.91
N SER A 26 15.05 2.46 -28.81
CA SER A 26 16.42 1.94 -28.76
C SER A 26 16.48 0.49 -29.20
N PHE A 27 17.57 0.08 -29.89
CA PHE A 27 17.77 -1.33 -30.31
C PHE A 27 17.80 -2.32 -29.14
N SER A 28 17.98 -1.84 -27.93
CA SER A 28 17.95 -2.68 -26.72
C SER A 28 16.56 -2.85 -26.10
N ARG A 29 15.55 -2.14 -26.58
CA ARG A 29 14.16 -2.17 -26.06
C ARG A 29 13.18 -2.67 -27.12
N SER A 30 12.07 -3.21 -26.65
CA SER A 30 11.00 -3.70 -27.52
C SER A 30 9.86 -2.70 -27.61
N PRO A 31 9.41 -2.33 -28.82
CA PRO A 31 8.18 -1.56 -28.98
C PRO A 31 6.92 -2.43 -28.80
N ASP A 32 7.09 -3.75 -28.73
CA ASP A 32 6.00 -4.72 -28.67
C ASP A 32 6.48 -6.01 -27.96
N MET A 33 6.38 -6.01 -26.63
CA MET A 33 6.71 -7.16 -25.79
C MET A 33 5.50 -7.52 -24.94
N LEU A 34 5.29 -8.82 -24.76
CA LEU A 34 4.20 -9.36 -23.97
C LEU A 34 4.69 -10.51 -23.09
N ASN A 35 4.32 -10.50 -21.81
CA ASN A 35 4.53 -11.61 -20.86
C ASN A 35 5.99 -12.10 -20.76
N MET A 36 6.94 -11.24 -20.99
CA MET A 36 8.35 -11.50 -20.79
C MET A 36 8.93 -10.57 -19.73
N TRP A 37 9.96 -11.03 -19.05
CA TRP A 37 10.71 -10.27 -18.07
C TRP A 37 12.13 -10.80 -17.92
N ARG A 38 12.92 -10.12 -17.13
CA ARG A 38 14.25 -10.55 -16.71
C ARG A 38 14.15 -11.08 -15.29
N ASP A 39 14.48 -12.36 -15.09
CA ASP A 39 14.47 -12.94 -13.75
C ASP A 39 15.51 -12.25 -12.84
N TYR A 40 15.19 -12.20 -11.56
CA TYR A 40 16.09 -11.69 -10.54
C TYR A 40 17.41 -12.47 -10.50
N GLN A 41 17.37 -13.78 -10.66
CA GLN A 41 18.53 -14.68 -10.58
C GLN A 41 19.31 -14.77 -11.90
N ASP A 42 18.68 -14.51 -13.04
CA ASP A 42 19.28 -14.57 -14.36
C ASP A 42 19.06 -13.27 -15.13
N SER A 43 19.84 -12.24 -14.77
CA SER A 43 19.65 -10.89 -15.27
C SER A 43 20.05 -10.68 -16.73
N ASP A 44 20.67 -11.66 -17.37
CA ASP A 44 21.17 -11.54 -18.75
C ASP A 44 20.22 -12.14 -19.79
N CYS A 45 19.24 -12.95 -19.32
CA CYS A 45 18.22 -13.54 -20.15
C CYS A 45 16.88 -12.84 -20.03
N ILE A 46 16.15 -12.80 -21.14
CA ILE A 46 14.72 -12.50 -21.14
C ILE A 46 13.95 -13.81 -21.25
N GLN A 47 12.93 -13.97 -20.41
CA GLN A 47 12.14 -15.21 -20.34
C GLN A 47 10.65 -14.91 -20.16
N THR A 48 9.82 -15.89 -20.43
CA THR A 48 8.39 -15.84 -20.14
C THR A 48 8.16 -15.65 -18.65
N ARG A 49 7.16 -14.85 -18.26
CA ARG A 49 6.77 -14.65 -16.87
C ARG A 49 6.40 -15.97 -16.19
N PRO A 50 6.46 -16.01 -14.86
CA PRO A 50 5.89 -17.14 -14.13
C PRO A 50 4.39 -17.31 -14.45
N GLY A 51 3.95 -18.56 -14.46
CA GLY A 51 2.54 -18.89 -14.58
C GLY A 51 1.74 -18.56 -13.33
N MET A 52 0.45 -18.80 -13.39
CA MET A 52 -0.46 -18.64 -12.25
C MET A 52 -1.07 -19.99 -11.89
N LYS A 53 -0.94 -20.36 -10.63
CA LYS A 53 -1.55 -21.56 -10.06
C LYS A 53 -2.71 -21.15 -9.16
N LEU A 54 -3.90 -21.69 -9.43
CA LEU A 54 -5.06 -21.47 -8.58
C LEU A 54 -4.82 -22.13 -7.21
N LEU A 55 -4.89 -21.35 -6.15
CA LEU A 55 -4.80 -21.85 -4.78
C LEU A 55 -6.18 -22.22 -4.23
N ASN A 56 -7.14 -21.33 -4.33
CA ASN A 56 -8.50 -21.57 -3.86
C ASN A 56 -9.52 -20.69 -4.59
N THR A 57 -10.79 -21.10 -4.51
CA THR A 57 -11.92 -20.27 -4.93
C THR A 57 -12.83 -20.04 -3.74
N PHE A 58 -12.95 -18.80 -3.32
CA PHE A 58 -13.86 -18.35 -2.29
C PHE A 58 -15.20 -17.89 -2.91
N ASN A 59 -16.23 -17.75 -2.10
CA ASN A 59 -17.58 -17.43 -2.60
C ASN A 59 -17.81 -15.95 -2.92
N ASN A 60 -16.80 -15.10 -2.77
CA ASN A 60 -16.91 -13.67 -3.03
C ASN A 60 -15.51 -13.08 -3.32
N LYS A 61 -15.48 -11.82 -3.80
CA LYS A 61 -14.28 -11.03 -4.05
C LYS A 61 -13.31 -11.04 -2.86
N ILE A 62 -12.02 -11.21 -3.16
CA ILE A 62 -10.94 -11.10 -2.18
C ILE A 62 -10.58 -9.63 -1.99
N LEU A 63 -10.61 -9.18 -0.74
CA LEU A 63 -10.39 -7.79 -0.34
C LEU A 63 -9.21 -7.62 0.63
N GLY A 64 -8.59 -8.74 1.04
CA GLY A 64 -7.40 -8.74 1.88
C GLY A 64 -6.86 -10.15 2.09
N LEU A 65 -5.54 -10.25 2.23
CA LEU A 65 -4.82 -11.47 2.59
C LEU A 65 -3.73 -11.09 3.60
N PHE A 66 -3.80 -11.66 4.79
CA PHE A 66 -2.94 -11.28 5.90
C PHE A 66 -2.17 -12.49 6.38
N PHE A 67 -0.86 -12.32 6.45
CA PHE A 67 0.07 -13.29 7.02
C PHE A 67 0.54 -12.78 8.37
N TYR A 68 0.35 -13.58 9.39
CA TYR A 68 0.70 -13.25 10.76
C TYR A 68 1.43 -14.42 11.40
N ILE A 69 2.53 -14.13 12.07
CA ILE A 69 3.33 -15.14 12.77
C ILE A 69 3.30 -14.82 14.25
N LYS A 70 2.87 -15.79 15.04
CA LYS A 70 2.92 -15.74 16.49
C LYS A 70 3.51 -17.04 17.03
N GLU A 71 4.53 -16.94 17.87
CA GLU A 71 5.19 -18.10 18.49
C GLU A 71 5.58 -19.18 17.45
N ASP A 72 6.17 -18.73 16.31
CA ASP A 72 6.57 -19.53 15.16
C ASP A 72 5.41 -20.19 14.38
N ILE A 73 4.16 -19.96 14.78
CA ILE A 73 2.98 -20.44 14.06
C ILE A 73 2.52 -19.39 13.06
N GLN A 74 2.42 -19.80 11.80
CA GLN A 74 1.90 -18.94 10.74
C GLN A 74 0.37 -19.01 10.67
N HIS A 75 -0.28 -17.87 10.83
CA HIS A 75 -1.71 -17.69 10.63
C HIS A 75 -1.94 -16.97 9.30
N VAL A 76 -2.93 -17.43 8.54
CA VAL A 76 -3.33 -16.80 7.29
C VAL A 76 -4.81 -16.42 7.39
N LEU A 77 -5.09 -15.14 7.25
CA LEU A 77 -6.47 -14.63 7.24
C LEU A 77 -6.79 -14.08 5.85
N VAL A 78 -8.01 -14.34 5.40
CA VAL A 78 -8.50 -13.90 4.08
C VAL A 78 -9.78 -13.09 4.27
N HIS A 79 -9.79 -11.86 3.80
CA HIS A 79 -11.00 -11.04 3.74
C HIS A 79 -11.72 -11.31 2.41
N VAL A 80 -12.92 -11.86 2.50
CA VAL A 80 -13.73 -12.32 1.37
C VAL A 80 -15.13 -11.73 1.46
N GLY A 81 -15.43 -10.74 0.63
CA GLY A 81 -16.71 -10.01 0.71
C GLY A 81 -16.97 -9.48 2.13
N PRO A 82 -18.09 -9.81 2.79
CA PRO A 82 -18.37 -9.34 4.15
C PRO A 82 -17.73 -10.18 5.27
N LYS A 83 -16.87 -11.15 4.93
CA LYS A 83 -16.33 -12.10 5.90
C LYS A 83 -14.82 -12.03 6.03
N LEU A 84 -14.35 -12.25 7.26
CA LEU A 84 -12.94 -12.54 7.54
C LEU A 84 -12.82 -14.01 7.92
N LEU A 85 -12.02 -14.74 7.15
CA LEU A 85 -11.82 -16.19 7.29
C LEU A 85 -10.37 -16.48 7.73
N LYS A 86 -10.18 -17.46 8.62
CA LYS A 86 -8.88 -18.06 8.91
C LYS A 86 -8.69 -19.28 8.02
N TRP A 87 -7.60 -19.35 7.29
CA TRP A 87 -7.20 -20.51 6.49
C TRP A 87 -6.44 -21.50 7.39
N THR A 88 -7.14 -22.53 7.85
CA THR A 88 -6.64 -23.41 8.94
C THR A 88 -5.63 -24.46 8.49
N ASN A 89 -5.65 -24.85 7.22
CA ASN A 89 -4.75 -25.86 6.66
C ASN A 89 -3.72 -25.30 5.67
N TYR A 90 -3.50 -23.97 5.66
CA TYR A 90 -2.49 -23.35 4.79
C TYR A 90 -1.11 -24.04 4.97
N PRO A 91 -0.35 -24.31 3.90
CA PRO A 91 -0.63 -24.00 2.47
C PRO A 91 -1.40 -25.10 1.70
N ASN A 92 -2.00 -26.07 2.38
CA ASN A 92 -2.66 -27.20 1.74
C ASN A 92 -3.95 -26.79 1.00
N MET A 93 -4.25 -27.54 -0.06
CA MET A 93 -5.39 -27.34 -0.94
C MET A 93 -6.29 -28.58 -0.98
N PRO A 94 -7.61 -28.42 -1.06
CA PRO A 94 -8.36 -27.16 -0.99
C PRO A 94 -8.29 -26.50 0.38
N ALA A 95 -8.49 -25.17 0.43
CA ALA A 95 -8.43 -24.43 1.69
C ALA A 95 -9.57 -24.85 2.62
N THR A 96 -9.22 -25.21 3.85
CA THR A 96 -10.18 -25.34 4.94
C THR A 96 -10.20 -24.01 5.69
N THR A 97 -11.39 -23.43 5.86
CA THR A 97 -11.53 -22.10 6.46
C THR A 97 -12.43 -22.13 7.69
N GLN A 98 -12.07 -21.30 8.67
CA GLN A 98 -12.89 -20.97 9.84
C GLN A 98 -13.34 -19.52 9.72
N GLU A 99 -14.62 -19.26 9.88
CA GLU A 99 -15.15 -17.90 9.91
C GLU A 99 -14.82 -17.23 11.25
N LEU A 100 -14.15 -16.08 11.20
CA LEU A 100 -13.80 -15.28 12.35
C LEU A 100 -14.72 -14.07 12.55
N TYR A 101 -15.20 -13.46 11.44
CA TYR A 101 -16.03 -12.27 11.47
C TYR A 101 -16.93 -12.17 10.24
N THR A 102 -18.14 -11.62 10.39
CA THR A 102 -19.19 -11.65 9.34
C THR A 102 -19.68 -10.27 8.89
N SER A 103 -19.12 -9.21 9.49
CA SER A 103 -19.57 -7.83 9.22
C SER A 103 -18.43 -6.94 8.74
N MET A 104 -17.53 -7.51 7.92
CA MET A 104 -16.50 -6.73 7.22
C MET A 104 -17.14 -5.81 6.17
N ASN A 105 -16.50 -4.67 5.95
CA ASN A 105 -16.86 -3.76 4.87
C ASN A 105 -16.39 -4.33 3.51
N ILE A 106 -17.22 -4.14 2.45
CA ILE A 106 -16.90 -4.64 1.11
C ILE A 106 -15.95 -3.65 0.39
N GLN A 107 -14.78 -3.44 0.99
CA GLN A 107 -13.68 -2.68 0.39
C GLN A 107 -12.34 -3.29 0.81
N GLU A 108 -11.27 -2.92 0.14
CA GLU A 108 -9.92 -3.39 0.46
C GLU A 108 -9.57 -3.06 1.92
N SER A 109 -9.19 -4.10 2.67
CA SER A 109 -8.77 -3.97 4.06
C SER A 109 -7.24 -3.93 4.16
N ARG A 110 -6.76 -3.25 5.18
CA ARG A 110 -5.34 -3.10 5.48
C ARG A 110 -5.02 -3.69 6.84
N SER A 111 -3.78 -4.10 7.03
CA SER A 111 -3.31 -4.63 8.29
C SER A 111 -1.92 -4.16 8.63
N PHE A 112 -1.62 -4.17 9.91
CA PHE A 112 -0.29 -4.03 10.46
C PHE A 112 -0.15 -4.94 11.69
N VAL A 113 1.06 -5.27 12.07
CA VAL A 113 1.35 -6.04 13.28
C VAL A 113 2.01 -5.09 14.28
N PHE A 114 1.51 -5.06 15.48
CA PHE A 114 2.07 -4.26 16.56
C PHE A 114 1.99 -5.03 17.86
N ASP A 115 3.10 -5.10 18.60
CA ASP A 115 3.21 -5.85 19.86
C ASP A 115 2.64 -7.30 19.77
N ASN A 116 3.07 -8.02 18.71
CA ASN A 116 2.60 -9.39 18.42
C ASN A 116 1.08 -9.55 18.31
N ILE A 117 0.38 -8.52 17.87
CA ILE A 117 -1.06 -8.53 17.56
C ILE A 117 -1.24 -8.04 16.14
N LEU A 118 -2.06 -8.75 15.36
CA LEU A 118 -2.46 -8.34 14.04
C LEU A 118 -3.67 -7.42 14.12
N PHE A 119 -3.53 -6.19 13.67
CA PHE A 119 -4.61 -5.22 13.53
C PHE A 119 -5.11 -5.19 12.09
N ILE A 120 -6.43 -5.10 11.91
CA ILE A 120 -7.08 -5.07 10.59
C ILE A 120 -8.09 -3.94 10.55
N MET A 121 -8.05 -3.15 9.47
CA MET A 121 -8.96 -2.03 9.20
C MET A 121 -9.62 -2.17 7.82
N ASP A 122 -10.91 -1.86 7.72
CA ASP A 122 -11.67 -1.91 6.48
C ASP A 122 -12.49 -0.63 6.21
N GLY A 123 -12.21 0.47 6.94
CA GLY A 123 -12.90 1.75 6.83
C GLY A 123 -14.22 1.84 7.60
N ILE A 124 -14.60 0.79 8.36
CA ILE A 124 -15.73 0.76 9.29
C ILE A 124 -15.34 0.02 10.57
N ASN A 125 -14.54 -1.04 10.44
CA ASN A 125 -14.10 -1.85 11.55
C ASN A 125 -12.60 -1.62 11.82
N TYR A 126 -12.24 -1.67 13.08
CA TYR A 126 -10.88 -1.77 13.56
C TYR A 126 -10.83 -2.98 14.48
N LEU A 127 -10.17 -4.05 14.01
CA LEU A 127 -10.15 -5.37 14.63
C LEU A 127 -8.74 -5.71 15.09
N GLU A 128 -8.63 -6.51 16.15
CA GLU A 128 -7.38 -7.08 16.63
C GLU A 128 -7.49 -8.59 16.71
N TYR A 129 -6.43 -9.28 16.28
CA TYR A 129 -6.31 -10.74 16.28
C TYR A 129 -5.02 -11.16 16.98
N ASP A 130 -5.14 -11.93 18.04
CA ASP A 130 -4.02 -12.38 18.87
C ASP A 130 -3.49 -13.78 18.51
N GLY A 131 -3.94 -14.38 17.39
CA GLY A 131 -3.62 -15.74 16.96
C GLY A 131 -4.72 -16.74 17.27
N GLU A 132 -5.55 -16.49 18.29
CA GLU A 132 -6.66 -17.33 18.70
C GLU A 132 -8.00 -16.64 18.51
N THR A 133 -8.15 -15.45 19.09
CA THR A 133 -9.40 -14.70 19.12
C THR A 133 -9.33 -13.44 18.27
N LEU A 134 -10.44 -13.12 17.62
CA LEU A 134 -10.64 -11.87 16.90
C LEU A 134 -11.69 -11.04 17.64
N LYS A 135 -11.37 -9.78 17.91
CA LYS A 135 -12.31 -8.85 18.52
C LYS A 135 -12.17 -7.44 17.95
N LYS A 136 -13.15 -6.58 18.20
CA LYS A 136 -13.01 -5.15 17.92
C LYS A 136 -11.98 -4.56 18.89
N VAL A 137 -11.18 -3.62 18.38
CA VAL A 137 -10.24 -2.87 19.22
C VAL A 137 -11.03 -2.09 20.26
N GLU A 138 -10.71 -2.36 21.52
CA GLU A 138 -11.18 -1.57 22.65
C GLU A 138 -10.11 -0.52 22.96
N GLY A 139 -10.51 0.76 22.92
CA GLY A 139 -9.59 1.85 23.20
C GLY A 139 -9.14 1.85 24.67
N THR A 140 -7.88 2.17 24.91
CA THR A 140 -7.33 2.41 26.24
C THR A 140 -8.14 3.52 26.92
N VAL A 141 -8.67 3.27 28.11
CA VAL A 141 -9.51 4.24 28.85
C VAL A 141 -8.60 5.29 29.50
N PRO A 142 -8.66 6.57 29.04
CA PRO A 142 -7.78 7.61 29.56
C PRO A 142 -8.22 8.08 30.95
N MET A 143 -7.25 8.45 31.77
CA MET A 143 -7.47 9.18 33.01
C MET A 143 -7.51 10.69 32.68
N THR A 144 -8.70 11.23 32.43
CA THR A 144 -8.85 12.62 31.97
C THR A 144 -8.75 13.63 33.09
N SER A 145 -8.79 13.19 34.35
CA SER A 145 -8.62 14.05 35.52
C SER A 145 -8.00 13.27 36.68
N TYR A 146 -6.95 13.81 37.25
CA TYR A 146 -6.21 13.24 38.40
C TYR A 146 -6.41 14.05 39.67
N TYR A 147 -6.50 13.35 40.81
CA TYR A 147 -6.37 13.88 42.18
C TYR A 147 -7.09 15.20 42.43
N LYS A 148 -8.33 15.27 42.04
CA LYS A 148 -9.17 16.45 42.32
C LYS A 148 -9.88 16.35 43.68
N ASN A 149 -10.31 17.50 44.19
CA ASN A 149 -11.26 17.55 45.28
C ASN A 149 -12.66 17.11 44.82
N PRO A 150 -13.55 16.68 45.74
CA PRO A 150 -14.90 16.25 45.37
C PRO A 150 -15.71 17.30 44.57
N ASP A 151 -15.47 18.59 44.76
CA ASP A 151 -16.11 19.68 44.00
C ASP A 151 -15.55 19.90 42.58
N GLY A 152 -14.56 19.08 42.17
CA GLY A 152 -13.90 19.17 40.87
C GLY A 152 -12.75 20.19 40.83
N SER A 153 -12.47 20.89 41.91
CA SER A 153 -11.31 21.82 42.01
C SER A 153 -10.00 21.00 42.10
N THR A 154 -8.89 21.64 41.77
CA THR A 154 -7.55 21.05 41.88
C THR A 154 -7.16 20.89 43.35
N SER A 155 -6.74 19.67 43.75
CA SER A 155 -6.34 19.38 45.15
C SER A 155 -4.90 19.81 45.47
N ILE A 156 -4.11 20.20 44.48
CA ILE A 156 -2.69 20.53 44.61
C ILE A 156 -2.55 22.06 44.64
N ASP A 157 -1.80 22.53 45.61
CA ASP A 157 -1.43 23.95 45.71
C ASP A 157 -0.62 24.35 44.49
N SER A 158 -0.92 25.55 43.92
CA SER A 158 -0.31 26.06 42.70
C SER A 158 1.21 26.32 42.81
N ASP A 159 1.80 26.17 43.98
CA ASP A 159 3.23 26.36 44.24
C ASP A 159 4.07 25.07 44.09
N THR A 160 3.46 23.94 43.85
CA THR A 160 4.18 22.71 43.52
C THR A 160 4.13 22.47 42.04
N ASP A 161 5.27 22.54 41.37
CA ASP A 161 5.51 22.20 39.93
C ASP A 161 5.21 20.73 39.59
N ILE A 162 4.14 20.18 40.14
CA ILE A 162 3.65 18.89 39.69
C ILE A 162 2.70 19.16 38.52
N ASP A 163 3.23 19.09 37.32
CA ASP A 163 2.42 18.99 36.11
C ASP A 163 1.41 17.85 36.30
N LEU A 164 0.17 18.21 36.56
CA LEU A 164 -0.95 17.28 36.60
C LEU A 164 -1.09 16.71 35.18
N VAL A 165 -0.46 15.60 34.93
CA VAL A 165 -0.51 14.91 33.65
C VAL A 165 -1.88 14.28 33.51
N TYR A 166 -2.84 15.02 32.99
CA TYR A 166 -4.09 14.42 32.52
C TYR A 166 -3.88 13.78 31.15
N GLN A 167 -4.57 12.66 30.92
CA GLN A 167 -4.56 12.01 29.60
C GLN A 167 -5.68 12.61 28.74
N PRO A 168 -5.40 13.06 27.52
CA PRO A 168 -6.45 13.52 26.61
C PRO A 168 -7.46 12.42 26.27
N VAL A 169 -8.61 12.81 25.77
CA VAL A 169 -9.67 11.90 25.36
C VAL A 169 -9.17 10.99 24.24
N ASN A 170 -9.47 9.70 24.35
CA ASN A 170 -9.12 8.73 23.32
C ASN A 170 -10.23 8.58 22.27
N CYS A 171 -9.93 8.74 20.98
CA CYS A 171 -10.87 8.57 19.89
C CYS A 171 -11.42 7.15 19.74
N LEU A 172 -10.80 6.15 20.33
CA LEU A 172 -11.20 4.74 20.19
C LEU A 172 -12.11 4.25 21.32
N THR A 173 -12.43 5.10 22.29
CA THR A 173 -13.38 4.78 23.37
C THR A 173 -14.12 6.02 23.84
N SER A 174 -15.39 5.85 24.23
CA SER A 174 -16.15 6.90 24.92
C SER A 174 -15.92 6.90 26.43
N LEU A 175 -15.22 5.88 26.97
CA LEU A 175 -14.94 5.75 28.38
C LEU A 175 -13.83 6.72 28.82
N ARG A 176 -13.98 7.24 30.04
CA ARG A 176 -13.04 8.15 30.72
C ARG A 176 -12.96 7.82 32.19
N LYS A 177 -11.87 8.17 32.83
CA LYS A 177 -11.66 8.04 34.28
C LYS A 177 -11.36 9.39 34.90
N ASN A 178 -11.95 9.62 36.07
CA ASN A 178 -11.56 10.71 36.94
C ASN A 178 -11.14 10.15 38.29
N ALA A 179 -10.02 10.64 38.83
CA ALA A 179 -9.53 10.29 40.16
C ALA A 179 -9.65 11.48 41.12
N PHE A 180 -10.14 11.20 42.30
CA PHE A 180 -10.36 12.19 43.37
C PHE A 180 -9.74 11.69 44.67
N PHE A 181 -9.50 12.62 45.58
CA PHE A 181 -9.26 12.33 46.99
C PHE A 181 -10.53 12.53 47.79
N GLY A 182 -10.89 11.58 48.63
CA GLY A 182 -11.94 11.77 49.63
C GLY A 182 -11.57 12.83 50.66
N ASP A 183 -12.51 13.71 51.00
CA ASP A 183 -12.32 14.71 52.04
C ASP A 183 -12.89 14.32 53.40
N GLY A 184 -13.54 13.13 53.48
CA GLY A 184 -14.22 12.63 54.65
C GLY A 184 -15.51 13.36 55.01
N LYS A 185 -16.04 14.23 54.14
CA LYS A 185 -17.21 15.08 54.36
C LYS A 185 -18.19 15.09 53.20
N SER A 186 -17.71 15.06 51.98
CA SER A 186 -18.50 15.16 50.76
C SER A 186 -18.91 13.78 50.22
N ALA A 187 -20.21 13.61 50.01
CA ALA A 187 -20.74 12.47 49.26
C ALA A 187 -20.82 12.69 47.77
N LYS A 188 -20.70 13.96 47.30
CA LYS A 188 -20.85 14.37 45.89
C LYS A 188 -19.50 14.62 45.25
N TYR A 189 -19.33 14.06 44.05
CA TYR A 189 -18.11 14.17 43.23
C TYR A 189 -18.47 14.75 41.87
N GLN A 190 -17.87 15.88 41.49
CA GLN A 190 -18.07 16.56 40.20
C GLN A 190 -17.07 16.01 39.16
N LEU A 191 -17.59 15.40 38.10
CA LEU A 191 -16.79 14.93 36.98
C LEU A 191 -16.36 16.09 36.07
N ASP A 192 -15.33 15.86 35.25
CA ASP A 192 -14.84 16.83 34.26
C ASP A 192 -15.70 16.92 32.99
N ALA A 193 -16.77 16.16 32.90
CA ALA A 193 -17.74 16.16 31.80
C ALA A 193 -19.19 16.22 32.33
N GLN A 194 -20.06 16.81 31.50
CA GLN A 194 -21.50 16.87 31.69
C GLN A 194 -22.23 16.18 30.54
N GLU A 195 -23.55 16.02 30.63
CA GLU A 195 -24.36 15.33 29.62
C GLU A 195 -23.76 13.95 29.26
N LEU A 196 -23.58 13.10 30.27
CA LEU A 196 -22.99 11.79 30.13
C LEU A 196 -23.90 10.83 29.35
N ASP A 197 -23.32 9.78 28.78
CA ASP A 197 -24.08 8.76 28.06
C ASP A 197 -25.11 8.07 28.98
N SER A 198 -26.24 7.65 28.40
CA SER A 198 -27.34 7.04 29.13
C SER A 198 -27.00 5.67 29.75
N VAL A 199 -27.71 5.31 30.83
CA VAL A 199 -27.58 4.01 31.52
C VAL A 199 -27.80 2.84 30.57
N SER A 200 -28.70 2.96 29.61
CA SER A 200 -28.98 1.89 28.63
C SER A 200 -27.77 1.54 27.74
N LYS A 201 -26.83 2.47 27.64
CA LYS A 201 -25.61 2.28 26.84
C LYS A 201 -24.42 1.87 27.70
N TYR A 202 -24.20 2.52 28.86
CA TYR A 202 -23.07 2.25 29.75
C TYR A 202 -23.45 2.45 31.23
N LEU A 203 -23.20 1.41 32.03
CA LEU A 203 -23.20 1.54 33.49
C LEU A 203 -21.92 2.22 33.94
N MET A 204 -22.03 3.15 34.89
CA MET A 204 -20.89 3.79 35.50
C MET A 204 -20.24 2.85 36.54
N GLU A 205 -18.94 2.85 36.59
CA GLU A 205 -18.17 2.13 37.61
C GLU A 205 -17.42 3.10 38.49
N ALA A 206 -17.38 2.83 39.78
CA ALA A 206 -16.53 3.56 40.71
C ALA A 206 -15.74 2.60 41.58
N THR A 207 -14.55 3.01 42.03
CA THR A 207 -13.78 2.31 43.05
C THR A 207 -13.39 3.27 44.17
N ILE A 208 -13.42 2.82 45.40
CA ILE A 208 -12.87 3.52 46.58
C ILE A 208 -11.77 2.64 47.16
N ASN A 209 -10.52 3.11 47.16
CA ASN A 209 -9.34 2.33 47.52
C ASN A 209 -9.33 0.95 46.84
N ASN A 210 -9.57 0.92 45.52
CA ASN A 210 -9.69 -0.26 44.67
C ASN A 210 -10.87 -1.19 44.98
N VAL A 211 -11.79 -0.82 45.89
CA VAL A 211 -13.02 -1.58 46.15
C VAL A 211 -14.12 -1.11 45.23
N LYS A 212 -14.62 -2.03 44.37
CA LYS A 212 -15.65 -1.73 43.37
C LYS A 212 -16.97 -1.33 44.03
N LYS A 213 -17.57 -0.26 43.53
CA LYS A 213 -18.89 0.29 43.85
C LYS A 213 -19.81 0.17 42.65
N VAL A 214 -21.09 -0.08 42.88
CA VAL A 214 -22.09 -0.34 41.83
C VAL A 214 -23.12 0.77 41.78
N GLU A 215 -23.37 1.29 40.57
CA GLU A 215 -24.40 2.31 40.34
C GLU A 215 -25.79 1.81 40.75
N ASN A 216 -26.59 2.71 41.33
CA ASN A 216 -27.92 2.48 41.91
C ASN A 216 -27.95 1.58 43.18
N ILE A 217 -26.78 1.12 43.65
CA ILE A 217 -26.63 0.35 44.92
C ILE A 217 -25.77 1.17 45.89
N ASP A 218 -24.56 1.50 45.50
CA ASP A 218 -23.59 2.23 46.34
C ASP A 218 -23.58 3.74 46.04
N PHE A 219 -24.01 4.16 44.85
CA PHE A 219 -24.06 5.55 44.44
C PHE A 219 -25.13 5.79 43.36
N ILE A 220 -25.52 7.06 43.21
CA ILE A 220 -26.43 7.57 42.15
C ILE A 220 -25.73 8.63 41.30
N VAL A 221 -26.20 8.83 40.08
CA VAL A 221 -25.58 9.72 39.10
C VAL A 221 -26.56 10.70 38.51
N ASP A 222 -26.28 11.99 38.61
CA ASP A 222 -26.87 13.07 37.81
C ASP A 222 -26.07 13.20 36.53
N ARG A 223 -26.51 12.55 35.45
CA ARG A 223 -25.78 12.51 34.18
C ARG A 223 -25.75 13.86 33.46
N ASP A 224 -26.79 14.62 33.60
CA ASP A 224 -26.87 15.95 32.95
C ASP A 224 -25.82 16.91 33.52
N LYS A 225 -25.59 16.85 34.83
CA LYS A 225 -24.61 17.67 35.51
C LYS A 225 -23.23 17.04 35.68
N GLY A 226 -23.10 15.72 35.41
CA GLY A 226 -21.88 14.99 35.70
C GLY A 226 -21.53 14.86 37.15
N ILE A 227 -22.54 14.64 38.03
CA ILE A 227 -22.35 14.53 39.49
C ILE A 227 -22.62 13.07 39.92
N VAL A 228 -21.67 12.49 40.65
CA VAL A 228 -21.80 11.20 41.32
C VAL A 228 -22.02 11.43 42.80
N THR A 229 -23.05 10.81 43.40
CA THR A 229 -23.35 10.93 44.82
C THR A 229 -23.29 9.54 45.45
N PHE A 230 -22.32 9.31 46.34
CA PHE A 230 -22.17 8.06 47.10
C PHE A 230 -23.18 8.02 48.25
N ASN A 231 -23.67 6.83 48.58
CA ASN A 231 -24.54 6.62 49.75
C ASN A 231 -23.75 6.76 51.05
N ASP A 232 -22.52 6.21 51.06
CA ASP A 232 -21.58 6.36 52.17
C ASP A 232 -20.50 7.37 51.79
N ILE A 233 -20.19 8.28 52.71
CA ILE A 233 -19.15 9.30 52.48
C ILE A 233 -17.78 8.63 52.41
N PRO A 234 -17.00 8.76 51.29
CA PRO A 234 -15.65 8.26 51.23
C PRO A 234 -14.75 8.87 52.33
N GLU A 235 -13.93 7.99 52.94
CA GLU A 235 -13.02 8.42 54.02
C GLU A 235 -12.03 9.50 53.51
N LYS A 236 -11.52 10.28 54.45
CA LYS A 236 -10.48 11.26 54.16
C LYS A 236 -9.25 10.57 53.54
N ASP A 237 -8.68 11.18 52.53
CA ASP A 237 -7.50 10.71 51.76
C ASP A 237 -7.70 9.37 51.05
N SER A 238 -8.95 8.86 50.95
CA SER A 238 -9.27 7.68 50.14
C SER A 238 -9.17 8.01 48.64
N GLU A 239 -8.62 7.08 47.85
CA GLU A 239 -8.62 7.22 46.38
C GLU A 239 -9.99 6.84 45.84
N VAL A 240 -10.64 7.77 45.13
CA VAL A 240 -11.93 7.55 44.48
C VAL A 240 -11.73 7.65 42.96
N VAL A 241 -11.89 6.53 42.24
CA VAL A 241 -11.79 6.53 40.77
C VAL A 241 -13.15 6.22 40.18
N ILE A 242 -13.62 7.10 39.30
CA ILE A 242 -14.93 6.98 38.64
C ILE A 242 -14.71 6.82 37.14
N THR A 243 -15.22 5.72 36.55
CA THR A 243 -15.22 5.42 35.13
C THR A 243 -16.61 5.70 34.56
N TYR A 244 -16.70 6.55 33.56
CA TYR A 244 -17.96 6.95 32.94
C TYR A 244 -17.80 7.04 31.43
N SER A 245 -18.92 7.10 30.71
CA SER A 245 -18.95 7.26 29.25
C SER A 245 -19.46 8.64 28.84
N LYS A 246 -18.74 9.26 27.94
CA LYS A 246 -19.14 10.49 27.25
C LYS A 246 -18.76 10.37 25.76
N THR A 247 -19.75 10.15 24.92
CA THR A 247 -19.56 10.12 23.47
C THR A 247 -19.42 11.55 22.92
N GLY A 248 -18.31 11.82 22.25
CA GLY A 248 -18.11 13.04 21.48
C GLY A 248 -18.72 12.96 20.08
N LYS A 249 -18.85 14.08 19.40
CA LYS A 249 -19.26 14.13 18.00
C LYS A 249 -18.18 13.46 17.14
N ASP A 250 -18.60 12.48 16.29
CA ASP A 250 -17.74 11.73 15.36
C ASP A 250 -16.53 11.02 16.00
N HIS A 251 -16.56 10.82 17.31
CA HIS A 251 -15.44 10.37 18.12
C HIS A 251 -14.78 9.09 17.57
N LEU A 252 -15.52 7.98 17.53
CA LEU A 252 -15.02 6.71 17.01
C LEU A 252 -14.80 6.74 15.49
N ASN A 253 -15.68 7.41 14.77
CA ASN A 253 -15.66 7.43 13.31
C ASN A 253 -14.47 8.20 12.72
N ARG A 254 -13.79 9.02 13.52
CA ARG A 254 -12.54 9.66 13.07
C ARG A 254 -11.49 8.64 12.65
N ILE A 255 -11.37 7.54 13.39
CA ILE A 255 -10.37 6.49 13.14
C ILE A 255 -10.97 5.32 12.38
N LEU A 256 -12.18 4.86 12.74
CA LEU A 256 -12.81 3.70 12.09
C LEU A 256 -13.02 3.91 10.59
N ASN A 257 -13.32 5.14 10.16
CA ASN A 257 -13.52 5.47 8.74
C ASN A 257 -12.21 5.72 7.97
N CYS A 258 -11.05 5.58 8.61
CA CYS A 258 -9.77 5.66 7.90
C CYS A 258 -9.55 4.42 7.03
N THR A 259 -9.09 4.65 5.80
CA THR A 259 -8.79 3.60 4.82
C THR A 259 -7.29 3.41 4.60
N LEU A 260 -6.48 4.29 5.15
CA LEU A 260 -5.03 4.28 5.06
C LEU A 260 -4.43 4.11 6.45
N SER A 261 -3.40 3.27 6.55
CA SER A 261 -2.58 3.15 7.75
C SER A 261 -1.14 2.83 7.38
N CYS A 262 -0.19 3.35 8.16
CA CYS A 262 1.21 2.97 8.07
C CYS A 262 1.88 3.11 9.44
N GLU A 263 2.95 2.35 9.64
CA GLU A 263 3.84 2.50 10.78
C GLU A 263 4.89 3.57 10.46
N PHE A 264 5.07 4.50 11.37
CA PHE A 264 6.13 5.49 11.33
C PHE A 264 6.47 5.94 12.75
N ASP A 265 7.76 5.99 13.07
CA ASP A 265 8.28 6.48 14.35
C ASP A 265 7.63 5.79 15.58
N ASN A 266 7.52 4.44 15.53
CA ASN A 266 6.87 3.59 16.55
C ASN A 266 5.42 4.00 16.89
N ARG A 267 4.71 4.57 15.91
CA ARG A 267 3.29 4.91 15.97
C ARG A 267 2.60 4.43 14.71
N ILE A 268 1.32 4.20 14.79
CA ILE A 268 0.49 3.98 13.62
C ILE A 268 -0.17 5.31 13.24
N PHE A 269 0.00 5.69 11.99
CA PHE A 269 -0.65 6.83 11.38
C PHE A 269 -1.86 6.35 10.57
N PHE A 270 -2.96 7.09 10.65
CA PHE A 270 -4.23 6.80 10.00
C PHE A 270 -4.66 7.99 9.13
N SER A 271 -5.24 7.71 7.97
CA SER A 271 -5.78 8.75 7.08
C SER A 271 -6.80 8.17 6.09
N GLY A 272 -7.20 8.96 5.09
CA GLY A 272 -8.15 8.53 4.06
C GLY A 272 -9.60 8.50 4.56
N ASN A 273 -9.91 9.17 5.67
CA ASN A 273 -11.29 9.32 6.15
C ASN A 273 -12.03 10.34 5.28
N PRO A 274 -13.18 9.97 4.66
CA PRO A 274 -13.93 10.89 3.77
C PRO A 274 -14.47 12.14 4.47
N ASN A 275 -14.75 12.06 5.78
CA ASN A 275 -15.22 13.20 6.57
C ASN A 275 -14.09 14.11 7.03
N TYR A 276 -12.86 13.66 6.97
CA TYR A 276 -11.63 14.38 7.34
C TYR A 276 -10.59 14.19 6.24
N PRO A 277 -10.86 14.68 5.00
CA PRO A 277 -10.13 14.30 3.80
C PRO A 277 -8.66 14.73 3.79
N ASN A 278 -8.30 15.78 4.53
CA ASN A 278 -6.95 16.31 4.62
C ASN A 278 -6.24 15.97 5.94
N SER A 279 -6.86 15.17 6.81
CA SER A 279 -6.33 14.91 8.15
C SER A 279 -5.52 13.60 8.19
N VAL A 280 -4.45 13.65 8.96
CA VAL A 280 -3.62 12.49 9.32
C VAL A 280 -3.62 12.39 10.84
N PHE A 281 -4.16 11.29 11.36
CA PHE A 281 -4.21 10.98 12.79
C PHE A 281 -3.05 10.06 13.16
N HIS A 282 -2.67 10.00 14.44
CA HIS A 282 -1.71 9.01 14.91
C HIS A 282 -2.05 8.49 16.30
N CYS A 283 -1.64 7.26 16.59
CA CYS A 283 -1.75 6.70 17.92
C CYS A 283 -0.64 7.22 18.86
N GLU A 284 -0.75 6.89 20.13
CA GLU A 284 0.33 7.13 21.09
C GLU A 284 1.53 6.23 20.80
N LEU A 285 2.66 6.59 21.42
CA LEU A 285 3.88 5.80 21.32
C LEU A 285 3.63 4.39 21.83
N ASN A 286 3.86 3.40 20.97
CA ASN A 286 3.68 1.99 21.26
C ASN A 286 2.27 1.58 21.73
N ASP A 287 1.23 2.40 21.48
CA ASP A 287 -0.15 2.04 21.83
C ASP A 287 -1.14 2.32 20.69
N PRO A 288 -1.38 1.35 19.79
CA PRO A 288 -2.34 1.51 18.69
C PRO A 288 -3.81 1.56 19.15
N ARG A 289 -4.09 1.33 20.44
CA ARG A 289 -5.41 1.45 21.05
C ARG A 289 -5.68 2.81 21.66
N TYR A 290 -4.71 3.74 21.59
CA TYR A 290 -4.87 5.07 22.11
C TYR A 290 -4.54 6.13 21.05
N VAL A 291 -5.57 6.78 20.52
CA VAL A 291 -5.48 7.92 19.59
C VAL A 291 -6.09 9.13 20.29
N ARG A 292 -5.26 10.09 20.73
CA ARG A 292 -5.75 11.32 21.35
C ARG A 292 -6.63 12.11 20.36
N ASP A 293 -7.66 12.72 20.83
CA ASP A 293 -8.55 13.57 20.04
C ASP A 293 -7.84 14.80 19.43
N THR A 294 -6.69 15.19 20.00
CA THR A 294 -5.80 16.24 19.53
C THR A 294 -4.64 15.75 18.66
N ALA A 295 -4.45 14.42 18.52
CA ALA A 295 -3.33 13.84 17.80
C ALA A 295 -3.63 13.72 16.29
N TYR A 296 -3.76 14.86 15.61
CA TYR A 296 -3.95 14.94 14.17
C TYR A 296 -3.26 16.17 13.58
N TYR A 297 -2.96 16.07 12.29
CA TYR A 297 -2.39 17.15 11.49
C TYR A 297 -3.17 17.32 10.20
N GLU A 298 -3.46 18.57 9.86
CA GLU A 298 -4.12 18.92 8.61
C GLU A 298 -3.10 19.23 7.52
N CYS A 299 -3.24 18.58 6.38
CA CYS A 299 -2.41 18.76 5.20
C CYS A 299 -3.15 19.60 4.17
N GLY A 300 -3.03 20.91 4.25
CA GLY A 300 -3.71 21.86 3.37
C GLY A 300 -5.22 21.90 3.55
N LEU A 301 -5.93 22.29 2.49
CA LEU A 301 -7.39 22.45 2.52
C LEU A 301 -8.10 21.08 2.49
N ASN A 302 -9.35 21.06 2.89
CA ASN A 302 -10.18 19.85 2.96
C ASN A 302 -10.95 19.52 1.65
N LEU A 303 -10.54 20.10 0.53
CA LEU A 303 -11.19 19.91 -0.78
C LEU A 303 -10.72 18.61 -1.49
N ALA A 304 -9.49 18.18 -1.24
CA ALA A 304 -8.92 16.98 -1.81
C ALA A 304 -8.55 15.96 -0.73
N GLN A 305 -8.83 14.70 -0.99
CA GLN A 305 -8.60 13.60 -0.06
C GLN A 305 -7.13 13.14 -0.10
N VAL A 306 -6.60 12.76 1.07
CA VAL A 306 -5.35 12.01 1.17
C VAL A 306 -5.53 10.64 0.52
N LYS A 307 -4.67 10.32 -0.45
CA LYS A 307 -4.67 9.07 -1.22
C LYS A 307 -3.57 8.11 -0.79
N ALA A 308 -2.48 8.64 -0.24
CA ALA A 308 -1.39 7.83 0.28
C ALA A 308 -0.68 8.51 1.45
N ILE A 309 -0.22 7.72 2.41
CA ILE A 309 0.72 8.09 3.47
C ILE A 309 1.89 7.11 3.38
N ILE A 310 3.11 7.63 3.22
CA ILE A 310 4.28 6.81 2.88
C ILE A 310 5.46 7.21 3.76
N PRO A 311 5.95 6.32 4.64
CA PRO A 311 7.17 6.58 5.39
C PRO A 311 8.40 6.52 4.45
N GLY A 312 9.27 7.49 4.56
CA GLY A 312 10.51 7.52 3.77
C GLY A 312 11.36 8.74 4.08
N ASN A 313 12.67 8.60 4.03
CA ASN A 313 13.63 9.69 4.27
C ASN A 313 13.43 10.42 5.61
N ASN A 314 13.10 9.67 6.69
CA ASN A 314 12.85 10.16 8.04
C ASN A 314 11.64 11.12 8.18
N VAL A 315 10.76 11.15 7.19
CA VAL A 315 9.50 11.90 7.22
C VAL A 315 8.35 11.00 6.79
N LEU A 316 7.14 11.39 7.12
CA LEU A 316 5.94 10.76 6.60
C LEU A 316 5.38 11.62 5.45
N TRP A 317 5.48 11.11 4.23
CA TRP A 317 4.92 11.75 3.05
C TRP A 317 3.41 11.59 3.02
N VAL A 318 2.71 12.66 2.72
CA VAL A 318 1.25 12.72 2.62
C VAL A 318 0.87 13.23 1.24
N LEU A 319 0.27 12.35 0.46
CA LEU A 319 -0.10 12.61 -0.93
C LEU A 319 -1.61 12.75 -1.04
N LYS A 320 -2.05 13.88 -1.57
CA LYS A 320 -3.46 14.19 -1.82
C LYS A 320 -3.82 14.04 -3.29
N ASP A 321 -5.10 13.89 -3.57
CA ASP A 321 -5.62 14.10 -4.92
C ASP A 321 -5.37 15.54 -5.39
N LEU A 322 -5.52 15.76 -6.72
CA LEU A 322 -5.30 17.07 -7.30
C LEU A 322 -6.32 18.08 -6.76
N GLU A 323 -5.81 19.18 -6.25
CA GLU A 323 -6.58 20.33 -5.79
C GLU A 323 -6.16 21.57 -6.58
N GLN A 324 -7.13 22.35 -7.08
CA GLN A 324 -6.82 23.56 -7.84
C GLN A 324 -6.15 24.62 -6.94
N ASN A 325 -5.04 25.15 -7.41
CA ASN A 325 -4.27 26.22 -6.76
C ASN A 325 -3.74 25.87 -5.35
N SER A 326 -3.58 24.56 -5.05
CA SER A 326 -3.02 24.10 -3.79
C SER A 326 -1.96 23.05 -4.02
N SER A 327 -1.11 22.82 -3.01
CA SER A 327 -0.18 21.70 -3.01
C SER A 327 -0.92 20.40 -2.79
N SER A 328 -0.49 19.33 -3.49
CA SER A 328 -0.97 17.98 -3.29
C SER A 328 0.04 17.10 -2.55
N LEU A 329 1.24 17.62 -2.28
CA LEU A 329 2.29 16.95 -1.52
C LEU A 329 2.56 17.69 -0.22
N TYR A 330 2.50 16.94 0.87
CA TYR A 330 2.89 17.37 2.21
C TYR A 330 3.81 16.33 2.83
N TYR A 331 4.51 16.71 3.88
CA TYR A 331 5.23 15.75 4.72
C TYR A 331 5.18 16.17 6.19
N LEU A 332 5.14 15.16 7.05
CA LEU A 332 5.16 15.32 8.50
C LEU A 332 6.58 15.03 8.99
N THR A 333 7.16 16.00 9.71
CA THR A 333 8.53 15.87 10.22
C THR A 333 8.49 15.68 11.73
N PRO A 334 9.08 14.60 12.27
CA PRO A 334 9.19 14.43 13.71
C PRO A 334 10.02 15.56 14.33
N THR A 335 9.47 16.25 15.30
CA THR A 335 10.15 17.30 16.08
C THR A 335 9.65 17.30 17.53
N LEU A 336 10.28 18.06 18.40
CA LEU A 336 9.87 18.24 19.78
C LEU A 336 9.24 19.61 19.96
N ASP A 337 8.15 19.69 20.72
CA ASP A 337 7.57 20.94 21.16
C ASP A 337 8.35 21.53 22.35
N SER A 338 7.90 22.66 22.88
CA SER A 338 8.53 23.36 24.02
C SER A 338 8.50 22.55 25.33
N THR A 339 7.66 21.49 25.39
CA THR A 339 7.50 20.59 26.54
C THR A 339 8.13 19.23 26.30
N TYR A 340 8.99 19.12 25.27
CA TYR A 340 9.67 17.89 24.85
C TYR A 340 8.72 16.77 24.40
N ASN A 341 7.46 17.07 24.09
CA ASN A 341 6.57 16.11 23.45
C ASN A 341 6.85 16.04 21.96
N LYS A 342 6.80 14.81 21.41
CA LYS A 342 7.01 14.59 19.99
C LYS A 342 5.78 14.99 19.20
N ILE A 343 5.96 15.89 18.23
CA ILE A 343 4.94 16.38 17.31
C ILE A 343 5.38 16.21 15.87
N TYR A 344 4.43 16.27 14.94
CA TYR A 344 4.66 16.01 13.51
C TYR A 344 4.05 17.14 12.66
N PRO A 345 4.58 18.36 12.73
CA PRO A 345 4.04 19.47 11.96
C PRO A 345 4.02 19.16 10.47
N SER A 346 2.92 19.55 9.83
CA SER A 346 2.73 19.41 8.39
C SER A 346 3.50 20.49 7.64
N VAL A 347 4.34 20.07 6.70
CA VAL A 347 5.11 20.96 5.82
C VAL A 347 4.59 20.81 4.39
N ASN A 348 4.37 21.93 3.72
CA ASN A 348 3.94 21.99 2.35
C ASN A 348 5.13 21.71 1.41
N GLY A 349 5.02 20.68 0.55
CA GLY A 349 6.06 20.31 -0.43
C GLY A 349 6.04 21.13 -1.72
N SER A 350 5.13 22.13 -1.83
CA SER A 350 5.01 23.03 -2.99
C SER A 350 4.79 22.35 -4.35
N ILE A 351 4.17 21.17 -4.36
CA ILE A 351 3.90 20.37 -5.56
C ILE A 351 2.40 20.27 -5.79
N SER A 352 1.96 20.62 -7.00
CA SER A 352 0.55 20.63 -7.40
C SER A 352 0.12 19.42 -8.26
N LEU A 353 0.97 18.40 -8.43
CA LEU A 353 0.61 17.18 -9.14
C LEU A 353 -0.03 16.17 -8.17
N GLY A 354 -1.31 15.87 -8.36
CA GLY A 354 -2.07 15.01 -7.47
C GLY A 354 -1.74 13.52 -7.59
N CYS A 355 -1.86 12.81 -6.47
CA CYS A 355 -1.85 11.36 -6.42
C CYS A 355 -3.25 10.83 -6.75
N VAL A 356 -3.39 10.00 -7.78
CA VAL A 356 -4.71 9.52 -8.22
C VAL A 356 -5.19 8.29 -7.44
N SER A 357 -4.27 7.45 -6.93
CA SER A 357 -4.64 6.20 -6.26
C SER A 357 -3.76 5.84 -5.08
N CYS A 358 -2.47 5.62 -5.30
CA CYS A 358 -1.56 5.04 -4.32
C CYS A 358 -0.12 5.51 -4.52
N GLY A 359 0.71 5.19 -3.54
CA GLY A 359 2.15 5.38 -3.57
C GLY A 359 2.84 4.39 -2.63
N ILE A 360 4.13 4.22 -2.80
CA ILE A 360 4.97 3.30 -2.04
C ILE A 360 6.40 3.83 -1.94
N ASN A 361 7.12 3.46 -0.89
CA ASN A 361 8.56 3.61 -0.83
C ASN A 361 9.20 2.38 -1.46
N PHE A 362 9.80 2.54 -2.62
CA PHE A 362 10.42 1.47 -3.39
C PHE A 362 11.92 1.67 -3.48
N ASN A 363 12.69 0.89 -2.72
CA ASN A 363 14.16 1.00 -2.65
C ASN A 363 14.64 2.44 -2.42
N ASP A 364 14.11 3.08 -1.37
CA ASP A 364 14.39 4.47 -0.98
C ASP A 364 13.94 5.54 -2.02
N ASP A 365 13.22 5.15 -3.06
CA ASP A 365 12.54 6.06 -3.98
C ASP A 365 11.05 6.10 -3.59
N VAL A 366 10.59 7.20 -3.03
CA VAL A 366 9.18 7.40 -2.70
C VAL A 366 8.44 7.73 -3.98
N VAL A 367 7.68 6.77 -4.48
CA VAL A 367 6.97 6.89 -5.76
C VAL A 367 5.46 6.85 -5.57
N PHE A 368 4.75 7.57 -6.44
CA PHE A 368 3.30 7.58 -6.45
C PHE A 368 2.74 7.68 -7.88
N PHE A 369 1.49 7.26 -8.04
CA PHE A 369 0.83 7.29 -9.34
C PHE A 369 0.02 8.58 -9.50
N SER A 370 0.33 9.32 -10.56
CA SER A 370 -0.32 10.59 -10.92
C SER A 370 -1.10 10.45 -12.23
N ASN A 371 -1.80 11.51 -12.62
CA ASN A 371 -2.44 11.59 -13.94
C ASN A 371 -1.44 11.71 -15.12
N LYS A 372 -0.13 11.78 -14.83
CA LYS A 372 0.95 11.80 -15.84
C LYS A 372 1.77 10.52 -15.85
N GLY A 373 1.52 9.58 -14.94
CA GLY A 373 2.25 8.33 -14.78
C GLY A 373 2.87 8.19 -13.39
N LEU A 374 3.95 7.41 -13.30
CA LEU A 374 4.67 7.18 -12.05
C LEU A 374 5.67 8.31 -11.80
N GLU A 375 5.54 8.95 -10.65
CA GLU A 375 6.40 10.04 -10.20
C GLU A 375 7.21 9.63 -8.97
N GLY A 376 8.47 10.03 -8.90
CA GLY A 376 9.33 9.87 -7.72
C GLY A 376 9.60 11.20 -7.05
N ILE A 377 9.68 11.21 -5.72
CA ILE A 377 9.98 12.40 -4.92
C ILE A 377 11.48 12.47 -4.71
N SER A 378 12.12 13.56 -5.12
CA SER A 378 13.55 13.81 -4.94
C SER A 378 13.78 15.15 -4.27
N ASN A 379 14.88 15.27 -3.52
CA ASN A 379 15.29 16.54 -2.95
C ASN A 379 16.14 17.32 -3.97
N SER A 380 15.88 18.60 -4.13
CA SER A 380 16.79 19.48 -4.85
C SER A 380 18.02 19.77 -4.01
N SER A 381 19.21 19.55 -4.57
CA SER A 381 20.48 19.89 -3.93
C SER A 381 20.73 21.40 -3.82
N LEU A 382 20.03 22.22 -4.62
CA LEU A 382 20.28 23.66 -4.72
C LEU A 382 19.38 24.51 -3.82
N TYR A 383 18.15 24.09 -3.56
CA TYR A 383 17.16 24.96 -2.91
C TYR A 383 16.42 24.32 -1.74
N SER A 384 16.80 23.12 -1.30
CA SER A 384 16.05 22.34 -0.30
C SER A 384 14.57 22.12 -0.65
N GLU A 385 14.23 22.24 -1.93
CA GLU A 385 12.88 22.05 -2.43
C GLU A 385 12.66 20.61 -2.86
N GLN A 386 11.44 20.14 -2.73
CA GLN A 386 11.03 18.84 -3.25
C GLN A 386 10.81 18.94 -4.77
N ILE A 387 11.36 17.98 -5.52
CA ILE A 387 11.23 17.92 -6.97
C ILE A 387 10.62 16.58 -7.35
N LEU A 388 9.64 16.61 -8.23
CA LEU A 388 9.14 15.40 -8.87
C LEU A 388 10.06 15.00 -10.02
N LYS A 389 10.33 13.72 -10.10
CA LYS A 389 11.08 13.07 -11.16
C LYS A 389 10.22 11.99 -11.79
N HIS A 390 9.95 12.15 -13.07
CA HIS A 390 9.17 11.19 -13.81
C HIS A 390 9.88 9.83 -13.93
N ARG A 391 9.15 8.72 -13.80
CA ARG A 391 9.72 7.36 -13.75
C ARG A 391 9.21 6.43 -14.86
N SER A 392 8.18 6.80 -15.61
CA SER A 392 7.45 5.90 -16.51
C SER A 392 7.36 6.35 -17.96
N SER A 393 8.22 7.26 -18.42
CA SER A 393 8.15 7.83 -19.79
C SER A 393 8.12 6.76 -20.89
N LEU A 394 8.76 5.62 -20.69
CA LEU A 394 8.80 4.52 -21.65
C LEU A 394 7.46 3.81 -21.84
N VAL A 395 6.55 3.90 -20.86
CA VAL A 395 5.29 3.14 -20.84
C VAL A 395 4.04 4.00 -20.73
N ASP A 396 4.17 5.31 -20.52
CA ASP A 396 3.04 6.22 -20.31
C ASP A 396 1.99 6.16 -21.40
N SER A 397 2.42 6.12 -22.66
CA SER A 397 1.50 6.13 -23.80
C SER A 397 0.49 4.98 -23.75
N LYS A 398 0.91 3.81 -23.27
CA LYS A 398 0.05 2.64 -23.07
C LYS A 398 -0.63 2.67 -21.69
N MET A 399 0.13 2.87 -20.64
CA MET A 399 -0.31 2.80 -19.25
C MET A 399 -1.43 3.81 -18.96
N LEU A 400 -1.31 5.05 -19.42
CA LEU A 400 -2.32 6.10 -19.22
C LEU A 400 -3.54 5.96 -20.15
N SER A 401 -3.46 5.13 -21.18
CA SER A 401 -4.60 4.82 -22.05
C SER A 401 -5.52 3.72 -21.47
N GLU A 402 -5.06 3.01 -20.44
CA GLU A 402 -5.86 1.98 -19.74
C GLU A 402 -7.05 2.64 -19.02
N THR A 403 -8.23 2.05 -19.12
CA THR A 403 -9.45 2.59 -18.48
C THR A 403 -9.37 2.63 -16.97
N GLY A 404 -8.65 1.67 -16.35
CA GLY A 404 -8.47 1.53 -14.91
C GLY A 404 -7.26 2.29 -14.32
N TYR A 405 -6.59 3.17 -15.06
CA TYR A 405 -5.33 3.79 -14.59
C TYR A 405 -5.48 4.61 -13.31
N LYS A 406 -6.70 5.04 -12.97
CA LYS A 406 -6.98 5.78 -11.72
C LYS A 406 -7.11 4.88 -10.48
N ASP A 407 -7.23 3.58 -10.69
CA ASP A 407 -7.38 2.58 -9.62
C ASP A 407 -6.15 1.65 -9.56
N VAL A 408 -5.00 2.13 -10.04
CA VAL A 408 -3.75 1.37 -10.05
C VAL A 408 -3.39 0.89 -8.64
N LYS A 409 -2.91 -0.35 -8.55
CA LYS A 409 -2.36 -0.93 -7.32
C LYS A 409 -0.85 -1.12 -7.47
N LEU A 410 -0.13 -0.80 -6.42
CA LEU A 410 1.33 -0.96 -6.38
C LEU A 410 1.70 -2.11 -5.45
N ALA A 411 2.68 -2.90 -5.87
CA ALA A 411 3.29 -3.94 -5.06
C ALA A 411 4.77 -4.09 -5.44
N GLU A 412 5.58 -4.58 -4.52
CA GLU A 412 6.95 -4.97 -4.80
C GLU A 412 7.02 -6.49 -5.02
N TYR A 413 7.81 -6.94 -5.99
CA TYR A 413 8.03 -8.36 -6.24
C TYR A 413 9.41 -8.59 -6.85
N LYS A 414 10.28 -9.33 -6.16
CA LYS A 414 11.62 -9.70 -6.64
C LYS A 414 12.43 -8.54 -7.23
N GLY A 415 12.40 -7.39 -6.54
CA GLY A 415 13.12 -6.18 -6.95
C GLY A 415 12.47 -5.39 -8.10
N TYR A 416 11.23 -5.73 -8.47
CA TYR A 416 10.39 -4.98 -9.38
C TYR A 416 9.29 -4.24 -8.62
N LEU A 417 9.01 -3.02 -9.01
CA LEU A 417 7.76 -2.36 -8.69
C LEU A 417 6.71 -2.77 -9.72
N LEU A 418 5.62 -3.33 -9.26
CA LEU A 418 4.48 -3.72 -10.06
C LEU A 418 3.43 -2.60 -10.02
N CYS A 419 3.03 -2.09 -11.19
CA CYS A 419 1.88 -1.23 -11.36
C CYS A 419 0.77 -2.07 -12.02
N LEU A 420 -0.18 -2.53 -11.22
CA LEU A 420 -1.32 -3.32 -11.69
C LEU A 420 -2.47 -2.41 -12.07
N ILE A 421 -2.93 -2.53 -13.31
CA ILE A 421 -4.10 -1.84 -13.85
C ILE A 421 -4.98 -2.89 -14.50
N ASP A 422 -6.10 -3.22 -13.88
CA ASP A 422 -7.04 -4.26 -14.33
C ASP A 422 -6.37 -5.63 -14.52
N SER A 423 -6.15 -6.08 -15.75
CA SER A 423 -5.44 -7.33 -16.09
C SER A 423 -3.99 -7.11 -16.51
N HIS A 424 -3.51 -5.87 -16.50
CA HIS A 424 -2.19 -5.50 -17.00
C HIS A 424 -1.23 -5.17 -15.87
N ILE A 425 -0.01 -5.68 -15.93
CA ILE A 425 1.05 -5.38 -14.98
C ILE A 425 2.22 -4.74 -15.72
N TYR A 426 2.54 -3.52 -15.34
CA TYR A 426 3.75 -2.82 -15.74
C TYR A 426 4.79 -3.00 -14.64
N LEU A 427 5.97 -3.53 -14.99
CA LEU A 427 7.03 -3.84 -14.03
C LEU A 427 8.19 -2.88 -14.22
N ALA A 428 8.51 -2.10 -13.19
CA ALA A 428 9.70 -1.24 -13.16
C ALA A 428 10.87 -1.98 -12.49
N ASP A 429 12.00 -2.14 -13.18
CA ASP A 429 13.19 -2.79 -12.66
C ASP A 429 14.08 -1.79 -11.88
N SER A 430 14.11 -1.92 -10.57
CA SER A 430 14.93 -1.04 -9.72
C SER A 430 16.44 -1.25 -9.86
N ARG A 431 16.87 -2.40 -10.38
CA ARG A 431 18.28 -2.78 -10.54
C ARG A 431 18.92 -2.13 -11.77
N LYS A 432 18.12 -1.78 -12.75
CA LYS A 432 18.54 -1.19 -14.03
C LYS A 432 17.87 0.17 -14.21
N LYS A 433 18.48 1.18 -13.62
CA LYS A 433 18.10 2.58 -13.80
C LYS A 433 18.92 3.17 -14.95
N PHE A 434 18.34 4.07 -15.70
CA PHE A 434 19.04 4.82 -16.75
C PHE A 434 18.77 6.32 -16.62
N GLN A 435 19.69 7.13 -17.13
CA GLN A 435 19.46 8.57 -17.25
C GLN A 435 18.81 8.86 -18.60
N ASN A 436 17.71 9.59 -18.58
CA ASN A 436 17.08 10.12 -19.78
C ASN A 436 17.81 11.37 -20.29
N ASN A 437 17.34 11.95 -21.38
CA ASN A 437 17.92 13.16 -21.99
C ASN A 437 17.93 14.39 -21.06
N SER A 438 17.12 14.38 -20.01
CA SER A 438 17.05 15.43 -18.98
C SER A 438 17.90 15.13 -17.75
N ASN A 439 18.76 14.12 -17.82
CA ASN A 439 19.55 13.60 -16.69
C ASN A 439 18.73 13.06 -15.51
N ASP A 440 17.44 12.78 -15.72
CA ASP A 440 16.60 12.16 -14.71
C ASP A 440 16.79 10.65 -14.72
N ILE A 441 16.69 10.04 -13.54
CA ILE A 441 16.75 8.58 -13.39
C ILE A 441 15.38 8.01 -13.68
N GLU A 442 15.31 7.06 -14.61
CA GLU A 442 14.12 6.30 -14.93
C GLU A 442 14.40 4.80 -14.76
N TYR A 443 13.30 4.01 -14.68
CA TYR A 443 13.36 2.56 -14.62
C TYR A 443 13.31 1.93 -16.01
N GLU A 444 13.90 0.74 -16.16
CA GLU A 444 13.58 -0.14 -17.27
C GLU A 444 12.26 -0.85 -16.98
N TRP A 445 11.43 -1.02 -18.02
CA TRP A 445 10.07 -1.50 -17.86
C TRP A 445 9.84 -2.82 -18.58
N PHE A 446 8.93 -3.66 -18.01
CA PHE A 446 8.42 -4.89 -18.62
C PHE A 446 6.89 -4.85 -18.55
N TYR A 447 6.24 -5.70 -19.35
CA TYR A 447 4.79 -5.69 -19.46
C TYR A 447 4.22 -7.10 -19.48
N TRP A 448 3.25 -7.34 -18.60
CA TRP A 448 2.49 -8.58 -18.53
C TRP A 448 1.01 -8.31 -18.71
N GLU A 449 0.34 -9.24 -19.39
CA GLU A 449 -1.10 -9.32 -19.50
C GLU A 449 -1.56 -10.62 -18.87
N LEU A 450 -2.49 -10.51 -17.93
CA LEU A 450 -3.08 -11.65 -17.24
C LEU A 450 -4.40 -12.02 -17.90
N PRO A 451 -4.85 -13.30 -17.80
CA PRO A 451 -6.04 -13.78 -18.52
C PRO A 451 -7.37 -13.24 -17.95
N PHE A 452 -7.34 -12.48 -16.87
CA PHE A 452 -8.51 -11.89 -16.22
C PHE A 452 -8.11 -10.70 -15.36
N SER A 453 -9.08 -9.85 -15.03
CA SER A 453 -8.91 -8.69 -14.14
C SER A 453 -8.55 -9.12 -12.73
N ILE A 454 -7.54 -8.45 -12.16
CA ILE A 454 -7.05 -8.66 -10.80
C ILE A 454 -7.50 -7.51 -9.91
N THR A 455 -8.17 -7.84 -8.83
CA THR A 455 -8.71 -6.87 -7.88
C THR A 455 -7.90 -6.74 -6.60
N PHE A 456 -7.04 -7.73 -6.35
CA PHE A 456 -6.20 -7.79 -5.16
C PHE A 456 -4.80 -8.32 -5.51
N ILE A 457 -3.77 -7.67 -4.98
CA ILE A 457 -2.36 -8.07 -5.12
C ILE A 457 -1.67 -8.00 -3.76
N LYS A 458 -0.92 -9.03 -3.42
CA LYS A 458 -0.12 -9.08 -2.18
C LYS A 458 1.16 -9.88 -2.40
N GLU A 459 2.29 -9.29 -2.05
CA GLU A 459 3.55 -10.01 -1.91
C GLU A 459 3.70 -10.51 -0.47
N TYR A 460 4.22 -11.73 -0.33
CA TYR A 460 4.66 -12.29 0.94
C TYR A 460 5.77 -13.34 0.72
N ARG A 461 6.94 -13.12 1.31
CA ARG A 461 8.11 -14.02 1.23
C ARG A 461 8.44 -14.41 -0.22
N GLU A 462 8.62 -13.41 -1.08
CA GLU A 462 8.92 -13.56 -2.51
C GLU A 462 7.83 -14.28 -3.34
N ASN A 463 6.68 -14.55 -2.76
CA ASN A 463 5.52 -15.06 -3.48
C ASN A 463 4.52 -13.93 -3.75
N LEU A 464 4.02 -13.89 -4.97
CA LEU A 464 2.99 -12.92 -5.36
C LEU A 464 1.63 -13.62 -5.42
N TYR A 465 0.70 -13.12 -4.61
CA TYR A 465 -0.69 -13.59 -4.55
C TYR A 465 -1.59 -12.61 -5.28
N LEU A 466 -2.49 -13.14 -6.09
CA LEU A 466 -3.41 -12.40 -6.94
C LEU A 466 -4.84 -12.87 -6.70
N GLY A 467 -5.74 -11.93 -6.49
CA GLY A 467 -7.17 -12.20 -6.33
C GLY A 467 -8.01 -11.57 -7.43
N ASN A 468 -9.13 -12.17 -7.79
CA ASN A 468 -10.06 -11.63 -8.78
C ASN A 468 -11.46 -11.38 -8.20
N GLU A 469 -12.35 -10.82 -9.03
CA GLU A 469 -13.73 -10.46 -8.66
C GLU A 469 -14.59 -11.65 -8.22
N ILE A 470 -14.33 -12.85 -8.75
CA ILE A 470 -15.11 -14.06 -8.46
C ILE A 470 -14.54 -14.88 -7.30
N GLY A 471 -13.57 -14.33 -6.58
CA GLY A 471 -13.01 -14.96 -5.37
C GLY A 471 -11.93 -16.01 -5.61
N GLN A 472 -11.37 -16.09 -6.80
CA GLN A 472 -10.22 -16.96 -7.06
C GLN A 472 -8.94 -16.31 -6.54
N LEU A 473 -8.16 -17.07 -5.78
CA LEU A 473 -6.84 -16.71 -5.29
C LEU A 473 -5.78 -17.52 -6.03
N PHE A 474 -4.85 -16.83 -6.64
CA PHE A 474 -3.73 -17.41 -7.36
C PHE A 474 -2.40 -17.05 -6.70
N ILE A 475 -1.40 -17.89 -6.96
CA ILE A 475 0.02 -17.58 -6.71
C ILE A 475 0.76 -17.60 -8.04
N LEU A 476 1.74 -16.70 -8.21
CA LEU A 476 2.65 -16.73 -9.35
C LEU A 476 3.65 -17.88 -9.17
N GLU A 477 3.37 -18.99 -9.85
CA GLU A 477 4.19 -20.20 -9.79
C GLU A 477 4.01 -21.02 -11.06
N GLY A 478 5.08 -21.70 -11.50
CA GLY A 478 5.02 -22.62 -12.64
C GLY A 478 5.19 -21.92 -13.99
N LYS A 479 4.77 -22.61 -15.06
CA LYS A 479 4.99 -22.17 -16.45
C LYS A 479 3.70 -21.91 -17.23
N THR A 480 2.55 -22.19 -16.66
CA THR A 480 1.24 -22.08 -17.31
C THR A 480 0.26 -21.27 -16.45
N ASP A 481 -0.69 -20.62 -17.05
CA ASP A 481 -1.79 -19.95 -16.38
C ASP A 481 -2.91 -20.95 -16.10
N ASN A 482 -2.85 -21.62 -14.95
CA ASN A 482 -3.81 -22.64 -14.55
C ASN A 482 -4.04 -23.68 -15.67
N SER A 483 -2.94 -24.29 -16.15
CA SER A 483 -2.88 -25.29 -17.23
C SER A 483 -3.09 -24.73 -18.66
N LYS A 484 -3.11 -23.41 -18.85
CA LYS A 484 -3.11 -22.76 -20.17
C LYS A 484 -1.73 -22.20 -20.47
N ASP A 485 -1.30 -22.33 -21.71
CA ASP A 485 -0.02 -21.77 -22.16
C ASP A 485 -0.03 -20.25 -22.09
N ILE A 486 1.12 -19.66 -21.75
CA ILE A 486 1.30 -18.22 -21.68
C ILE A 486 1.79 -17.74 -23.04
N ASN A 487 0.96 -16.95 -23.72
CA ASN A 487 1.42 -16.26 -24.94
C ASN A 487 2.45 -15.20 -24.56
N SER A 488 3.68 -15.36 -25.04
CA SER A 488 4.76 -14.42 -24.76
C SER A 488 5.56 -14.10 -26.01
N HIS A 489 5.98 -12.84 -26.15
CA HIS A 489 6.84 -12.43 -27.25
C HIS A 489 7.70 -11.21 -26.91
N PHE A 490 8.79 -11.08 -27.66
CA PHE A 490 9.66 -9.91 -27.70
C PHE A 490 9.91 -9.54 -29.16
N THR A 491 9.59 -8.32 -29.55
CA THR A 491 9.84 -7.81 -30.91
C THR A 491 11.00 -6.82 -30.86
N ILE A 492 12.05 -7.03 -31.65
CA ILE A 492 13.15 -6.07 -31.81
C ILE A 492 12.59 -4.81 -32.47
N CYS A 493 13.14 -3.64 -32.13
CA CYS A 493 12.73 -2.41 -32.79
C CYS A 493 12.99 -2.44 -34.31
N LYS A 494 12.33 -1.56 -35.03
CA LYS A 494 12.51 -1.41 -36.47
C LYS A 494 13.94 -1.00 -36.81
N ASP A 495 14.61 -1.75 -37.68
CA ASP A 495 15.93 -1.44 -38.19
C ASP A 495 15.89 -1.11 -39.67
N ASN A 496 16.29 0.10 -40.01
CA ASN A 496 16.45 0.56 -41.37
C ASN A 496 17.92 0.54 -41.83
N PHE A 497 18.83 0.00 -41.03
CA PHE A 497 20.28 -0.06 -41.27
C PHE A 497 20.93 1.30 -41.55
N GLY A 498 20.34 2.40 -41.10
CA GLY A 498 20.84 3.75 -41.32
C GLY A 498 20.43 4.37 -42.66
N TYR A 499 19.61 3.69 -43.48
CA TYR A 499 19.14 4.19 -44.77
C TYR A 499 17.64 4.42 -44.78
N GLN A 500 17.24 5.56 -45.32
CA GLN A 500 15.83 5.84 -45.62
C GLN A 500 15.54 5.44 -47.07
N GLY A 501 14.51 4.59 -47.30
CA GLY A 501 14.07 4.20 -48.65
C GLY A 501 14.23 2.70 -48.97
N TYR A 502 13.78 2.33 -50.19
CA TYR A 502 13.57 0.90 -50.60
C TYR A 502 14.80 0.20 -51.18
N THR A 503 16.00 0.70 -51.06
CA THR A 503 17.16 0.20 -51.78
C THR A 503 17.99 -0.84 -51.05
N LYS A 504 17.46 -1.44 -49.97
CA LYS A 504 18.22 -2.38 -49.18
C LYS A 504 18.03 -3.82 -49.71
N THR A 505 19.14 -4.46 -49.96
CA THR A 505 19.17 -5.89 -50.26
C THR A 505 19.87 -6.61 -49.12
N THR A 506 19.21 -7.58 -48.55
CA THR A 506 19.86 -8.42 -47.54
C THR A 506 20.68 -9.54 -48.16
N ASN A 507 21.78 -9.86 -47.55
CA ASN A 507 22.49 -11.12 -47.81
C ASN A 507 21.86 -12.27 -47.01
N LYS A 508 20.55 -12.30 -46.99
CA LYS A 508 19.63 -13.43 -46.74
C LYS A 508 19.85 -14.32 -45.50
N ARG A 509 20.72 -14.02 -44.54
CA ARG A 509 20.95 -14.87 -43.37
C ARG A 509 21.01 -14.01 -42.11
N GLY A 510 20.13 -14.30 -41.19
CA GLY A 510 20.27 -13.95 -39.77
C GLY A 510 20.70 -15.20 -39.00
N ASN A 511 21.41 -15.02 -37.93
CA ASN A 511 21.78 -16.07 -37.01
C ASN A 511 21.25 -15.73 -35.62
N VAL A 512 20.66 -16.69 -34.94
CA VAL A 512 20.36 -16.61 -33.52
C VAL A 512 21.47 -17.34 -32.81
N VAL A 513 22.10 -16.69 -31.85
CA VAL A 513 23.26 -17.19 -31.09
C VAL A 513 22.91 -17.19 -29.61
N ASP A 514 23.43 -18.15 -28.89
CA ASP A 514 23.35 -18.24 -27.42
C ASP A 514 21.93 -18.19 -26.87
N PHE A 515 21.07 -19.01 -27.43
CA PHE A 515 19.73 -19.05 -26.96
C PHE A 515 19.46 -20.36 -26.19
N LYS A 516 18.87 -20.20 -25.02
CA LYS A 516 18.64 -21.30 -24.09
C LYS A 516 17.16 -21.65 -24.08
N ILE A 517 16.82 -22.81 -24.65
CA ILE A 517 15.49 -23.39 -24.50
C ILE A 517 15.49 -24.27 -23.24
N MET A 518 14.58 -24.02 -22.33
CA MET A 518 14.35 -24.91 -21.20
C MET A 518 13.12 -25.80 -21.48
N ASN A 519 13.29 -27.11 -21.31
CA ASN A 519 12.20 -28.09 -21.26
C ASN A 519 11.37 -28.28 -22.55
N ASN A 520 11.98 -28.51 -23.69
CA ASN A 520 11.32 -28.84 -24.96
C ASN A 520 10.32 -27.78 -25.49
N ASP A 521 10.37 -26.57 -25.02
CA ASP A 521 9.54 -25.49 -25.53
C ASP A 521 10.06 -25.07 -26.91
N ASN A 522 9.15 -24.80 -27.83
CA ASN A 522 9.51 -24.29 -29.14
C ASN A 522 9.54 -22.76 -29.11
N ILE A 523 10.63 -22.17 -29.61
CA ILE A 523 10.66 -20.74 -29.89
C ILE A 523 10.37 -20.50 -31.35
N LYS A 524 9.44 -19.62 -31.62
CA LYS A 524 9.08 -19.19 -32.97
C LYS A 524 9.74 -17.85 -33.26
N ILE A 525 10.36 -17.78 -34.44
CA ILE A 525 10.95 -16.55 -34.96
C ILE A 525 10.12 -16.09 -36.15
N ASP A 526 9.52 -14.91 -36.04
CA ASP A 526 8.84 -14.22 -37.12
C ASP A 526 9.73 -13.10 -37.66
N THR A 527 9.98 -13.08 -38.94
CA THR A 527 10.63 -11.97 -39.63
C THR A 527 9.55 -11.03 -40.17
N ILE A 528 9.55 -9.80 -39.71
CA ILE A 528 8.58 -8.77 -40.11
C ILE A 528 9.30 -7.78 -41.03
N VAL A 529 8.86 -7.70 -42.27
CA VAL A 529 9.43 -6.83 -43.31
C VAL A 529 8.38 -5.81 -43.75
N ASP A 530 8.70 -4.53 -43.61
CA ASP A 530 7.79 -3.41 -43.91
C ASP A 530 6.38 -3.60 -43.28
N GLY A 531 6.36 -4.06 -42.01
CA GLY A 531 5.13 -4.29 -41.23
C GLY A 531 4.41 -5.61 -41.54
N THR A 532 4.93 -6.45 -42.44
CA THR A 532 4.30 -7.73 -42.82
C THR A 532 5.17 -8.92 -42.40
N ILE A 533 4.56 -9.91 -41.73
CA ILE A 533 5.25 -11.17 -41.39
C ILE A 533 5.54 -11.92 -42.67
N LYS A 534 6.81 -12.17 -42.96
CA LYS A 534 7.26 -12.85 -44.20
C LYS A 534 7.72 -14.27 -43.99
N GLU A 535 8.35 -14.55 -42.88
CA GLU A 535 8.91 -15.89 -42.60
C GLU A 535 8.68 -16.28 -41.16
N LYS A 536 8.40 -17.56 -40.94
CA LYS A 536 8.22 -18.15 -39.62
C LYS A 536 9.21 -19.33 -39.53
N THR A 537 10.05 -19.30 -38.50
CA THR A 537 10.99 -20.39 -38.21
C THR A 537 10.71 -20.87 -36.80
N VAL A 538 10.54 -22.18 -36.63
CA VAL A 538 10.38 -22.78 -35.30
C VAL A 538 11.71 -23.42 -34.91
N LEU A 539 12.18 -23.09 -33.72
CA LEU A 539 13.40 -23.65 -33.14
C LEU A 539 12.99 -24.66 -32.06
N SER A 540 13.53 -25.83 -32.13
CA SER A 540 13.35 -26.85 -31.09
C SER A 540 14.71 -27.34 -30.59
N ASP A 541 14.87 -27.33 -29.29
CA ASP A 541 15.75 -28.18 -28.48
C ASP A 541 17.26 -28.17 -28.75
N LYS A 542 17.88 -27.06 -29.23
CA LYS A 542 19.35 -27.03 -29.37
C LYS A 542 19.95 -25.66 -29.04
N ASN A 543 20.97 -25.69 -28.18
CA ASN A 543 21.90 -24.57 -27.97
C ASN A 543 22.87 -24.41 -29.15
N GLU A 544 22.35 -24.19 -30.34
CA GLU A 544 23.15 -24.02 -31.55
C GLU A 544 22.85 -22.68 -32.23
N ILE A 545 23.82 -22.19 -32.99
CA ILE A 545 23.61 -21.06 -33.89
C ILE A 545 22.59 -21.45 -34.93
N VAL A 546 21.40 -20.90 -34.90
CA VAL A 546 20.34 -21.21 -35.85
C VAL A 546 20.23 -20.14 -36.91
N PRO A 547 20.61 -20.44 -38.16
CA PRO A 547 20.44 -19.51 -39.26
C PRO A 547 18.97 -19.43 -39.69
N PHE A 548 18.44 -18.23 -39.83
CA PHE A 548 17.16 -17.99 -40.46
C PHE A 548 17.33 -17.14 -41.72
N ARG A 549 16.42 -17.26 -42.68
CA ARG A 549 16.51 -16.54 -43.96
C ARG A 549 15.48 -15.42 -44.03
N ILE A 550 15.90 -14.30 -44.57
CA ILE A 550 15.02 -13.22 -44.99
C ILE A 550 14.81 -13.36 -46.50
N LYS A 551 13.57 -13.63 -46.94
CA LYS A 551 13.26 -13.88 -48.36
C LYS A 551 13.15 -12.66 -49.20
N ASP A 552 12.83 -11.50 -48.62
CA ASP A 552 12.67 -10.27 -49.37
C ASP A 552 14.01 -9.71 -49.82
N LYS A 553 14.08 -9.39 -51.10
CA LYS A 553 15.29 -8.77 -51.71
C LYS A 553 15.40 -7.29 -51.50
N LYS A 554 14.28 -6.62 -51.27
CA LYS A 554 14.21 -5.14 -51.04
C LYS A 554 13.25 -4.84 -49.92
N PHE A 555 13.63 -3.96 -49.00
CA PHE A 555 12.81 -3.55 -47.89
C PHE A 555 13.22 -2.16 -47.39
N LYS A 556 12.34 -1.49 -46.67
CA LYS A 556 12.62 -0.26 -45.92
C LYS A 556 13.15 -0.55 -44.54
N GLU A 557 12.45 -1.40 -43.81
CA GLU A 557 12.71 -1.72 -42.43
C GLU A 557 12.44 -3.21 -42.15
N ILE A 558 13.12 -3.74 -41.15
CA ILE A 558 12.94 -5.11 -40.70
C ILE A 558 12.82 -5.16 -39.18
N GLN A 559 12.04 -6.10 -38.69
CA GLN A 559 11.97 -6.48 -37.28
C GLN A 559 12.01 -8.01 -37.17
N VAL A 560 12.46 -8.47 -36.02
CA VAL A 560 12.42 -9.90 -35.66
C VAL A 560 11.62 -10.02 -34.37
N ARG A 561 10.64 -10.91 -34.36
CA ARG A 561 9.86 -11.25 -33.17
C ARG A 561 10.21 -12.67 -32.74
N PHE A 562 10.56 -12.81 -31.46
CA PHE A 562 10.70 -14.07 -30.78
C PHE A 562 9.44 -14.30 -29.96
N SER A 563 8.83 -15.48 -30.08
CA SER A 563 7.66 -15.86 -29.29
C SER A 563 7.80 -17.28 -28.79
N SER A 564 7.28 -17.52 -27.59
CA SER A 564 7.07 -18.85 -27.03
C SER A 564 5.59 -19.18 -27.16
N ASN A 565 5.31 -20.46 -27.49
CA ASN A 565 3.92 -20.93 -27.46
C ASN A 565 3.60 -21.47 -26.09
#